data_403fea5a285582f258ba0a3c171a4c7b
#
_entry.id   403fea5a285582f258ba0a3c171a4c7b
#
_cell.length_a   1.000
_cell.length_b   1.000
_cell.length_c   1.000
_cell.angle_alpha   90.00
_cell.angle_beta   90.00
_cell.angle_gamma   90.00
#
_symmetry.space_group_name_H-M   'P 1'
#
loop_
_entity.id
_entity.type
_entity.pdbx_description
1 polymer ?
#
loop_
_entity_poly.entity_id
_entity_poly.type
_entity_poly.pdbx_seq_one_letter_code
_entity_poly.pdbx_strand_id
1 'polypeptide(L)'
;EYSQNYTLYIKGKDKTETIKGSEIGYRLFAPSNLQEVLEKEGKEELKDNPDGRYDFSLEGSKASFNEEKLKEKLRQLSCIKDSKKTTNAYIDKESGKIVPEVEGNSLDEARFYENVYSALNRGENTIDLSQRGLYEIITVHKSDLEAKEEAVKRLQSVEIVTNILGHKETLSGETLFDMVKGVSASGVEFNEDKLLAYANYLEGKYGNPGNTVSFHSASGKDIAMVSPYALHINVQAEKEALKQAISSFRTMEREPAYSYRPAQYEQPQFGTTFLEIDLGMQHVYYYEGGNLVWESPTVTGMLREGRATPAGVFFLKGKETNRTLRGKMINGKPEYEAHVNYWMPFNGGVGLHDASWRSRFGGDIYVNNGSHGCINLPRNKAAELYGRIQRGCPIVVHP
;
A
#
# COMPACT_ATOMS: atom_id res chain seq x y z
N GLU A 1 -21.91 -0.49 -57.79
CA GLU A 1 -20.94 -1.36 -58.52
C GLU A 1 -19.65 -1.57 -57.73
N TYR A 2 -19.08 -0.54 -57.06
CA TYR A 2 -17.86 -0.65 -56.28
C TYR A 2 -17.96 -1.71 -55.16
N SER A 3 -19.06 -1.77 -54.46
CA SER A 3 -19.26 -2.72 -53.36
C SER A 3 -19.27 -4.19 -53.80
N GLN A 4 -19.69 -4.49 -55.04
CA GLN A 4 -19.74 -5.86 -55.55
C GLN A 4 -18.36 -6.39 -55.94
N ASN A 5 -17.46 -5.50 -56.35
CA ASN A 5 -16.10 -5.84 -56.79
C ASN A 5 -15.03 -5.52 -55.74
N TYR A 6 -15.43 -5.04 -54.55
CA TYR A 6 -14.51 -4.72 -53.48
C TYR A 6 -13.69 -5.94 -53.06
N THR A 7 -12.40 -5.75 -52.95
CA THR A 7 -11.48 -6.76 -52.44
C THR A 7 -10.52 -6.08 -51.47
N LEU A 8 -10.48 -6.54 -50.23
CA LEU A 8 -9.51 -6.11 -49.22
C LEU A 8 -8.22 -6.93 -49.40
N TYR A 9 -7.11 -6.23 -49.61
CA TYR A 9 -5.77 -6.79 -49.69
C TYR A 9 -5.08 -6.62 -48.37
N ILE A 10 -4.64 -7.70 -47.72
CA ILE A 10 -3.91 -7.70 -46.49
C ILE A 10 -2.48 -8.12 -46.82
N LYS A 11 -1.56 -7.14 -46.78
CA LYS A 11 -0.18 -7.31 -47.17
C LYS A 11 0.67 -7.63 -45.92
N GLY A 12 1.06 -8.88 -45.79
CA GLY A 12 2.01 -9.36 -44.78
C GLY A 12 3.47 -9.26 -45.21
N LYS A 13 4.38 -9.74 -44.38
CA LYS A 13 5.84 -9.78 -44.69
C LYS A 13 6.14 -10.62 -45.94
N ASP A 14 5.52 -11.78 -46.06
CA ASP A 14 5.87 -12.77 -47.07
C ASP A 14 4.85 -12.87 -48.21
N LYS A 15 3.59 -12.54 -47.97
CA LYS A 15 2.52 -12.64 -48.97
C LYS A 15 1.40 -11.64 -48.71
N THR A 16 0.64 -11.41 -49.77
CA THR A 16 -0.63 -10.66 -49.73
C THR A 16 -1.79 -11.62 -49.81
N GLU A 17 -2.73 -11.52 -48.90
CA GLU A 17 -3.97 -12.29 -48.83
C GLU A 17 -5.16 -11.39 -49.11
N THR A 18 -6.28 -11.96 -49.54
CA THR A 18 -7.43 -11.15 -49.94
C THR A 18 -8.71 -11.65 -49.31
N ILE A 19 -9.59 -10.70 -49.02
CA ILE A 19 -10.99 -10.97 -48.66
C ILE A 19 -11.89 -10.23 -49.63
N LYS A 20 -12.72 -10.97 -50.35
CA LYS A 20 -13.69 -10.36 -51.29
C LYS A 20 -14.87 -9.78 -50.54
N GLY A 21 -15.32 -8.60 -50.90
CA GLY A 21 -16.49 -7.96 -50.31
C GLY A 21 -17.75 -8.82 -50.34
N SER A 22 -17.91 -9.61 -51.42
CA SER A 22 -19.03 -10.55 -51.56
C SER A 22 -19.05 -11.64 -50.49
N GLU A 23 -17.89 -12.05 -49.97
CA GLU A 23 -17.76 -13.09 -48.92
C GLU A 23 -18.25 -12.60 -47.59
N ILE A 24 -18.14 -11.31 -47.32
CA ILE A 24 -18.51 -10.67 -46.04
C ILE A 24 -19.76 -9.79 -46.16
N GLY A 25 -20.40 -9.74 -47.32
CA GLY A 25 -21.57 -8.90 -47.56
C GLY A 25 -21.29 -7.40 -47.48
N TYR A 26 -20.09 -7.00 -47.90
CA TYR A 26 -19.63 -5.62 -47.84
C TYR A 26 -20.46 -4.66 -48.66
N ARG A 27 -20.86 -3.53 -48.07
CA ARG A 27 -21.49 -2.38 -48.73
C ARG A 27 -20.93 -1.10 -48.17
N LEU A 28 -20.42 -0.23 -49.02
CA LEU A 28 -19.95 1.10 -48.65
C LEU A 28 -21.03 2.14 -48.94
N PHE A 29 -21.32 2.96 -47.97
CA PHE A 29 -22.24 4.10 -48.10
C PHE A 29 -21.40 5.37 -48.17
N ALA A 30 -21.47 6.04 -49.33
CA ALA A 30 -20.77 7.30 -49.51
C ALA A 30 -21.28 8.38 -48.53
N PRO A 31 -20.42 9.30 -48.11
CA PRO A 31 -20.85 10.45 -47.31
C PRO A 31 -21.82 11.35 -48.11
N SER A 32 -22.69 12.08 -47.40
CA SER A 32 -23.69 12.96 -48.03
C SER A 32 -23.09 14.11 -48.86
N ASN A 33 -21.81 14.45 -48.60
CA ASN A 33 -21.03 15.47 -49.30
C ASN A 33 -20.01 14.88 -50.29
N LEU A 34 -20.27 13.72 -50.83
CA LEU A 34 -19.35 13.00 -51.74
C LEU A 34 -18.79 13.87 -52.87
N GLN A 35 -19.61 14.78 -53.40
CA GLN A 35 -19.20 15.63 -54.51
C GLN A 35 -18.15 16.65 -54.11
N GLU A 36 -18.26 17.23 -52.91
CA GLU A 36 -17.24 18.13 -52.33
C GLU A 36 -15.93 17.41 -52.06
N VAL A 37 -16.03 16.17 -51.54
CA VAL A 37 -14.85 15.34 -51.21
C VAL A 37 -14.11 14.95 -52.48
N LEU A 38 -14.82 14.52 -53.54
CA LEU A 38 -14.23 14.20 -54.83
C LEU A 38 -13.59 15.41 -55.52
N GLU A 39 -14.17 16.61 -55.39
CA GLU A 39 -13.59 17.84 -55.92
C GLU A 39 -12.32 18.27 -55.18
N LYS A 40 -12.23 17.98 -53.89
CA LYS A 40 -11.10 18.34 -53.05
C LYS A 40 -9.93 17.34 -53.19
N GLU A 41 -10.19 16.05 -53.20
CA GLU A 41 -9.20 14.98 -53.34
C GLU A 41 -8.84 14.67 -54.80
N GLY A 42 -9.80 14.80 -55.71
CA GLY A 42 -9.60 14.43 -57.14
C GLY A 42 -8.68 15.37 -57.93
N LYS A 43 -8.25 16.49 -57.37
CA LYS A 43 -7.32 17.42 -58.04
C LYS A 43 -5.83 17.14 -57.77
N GLU A 44 -5.48 16.37 -56.75
CA GLU A 44 -4.07 16.17 -56.37
C GLU A 44 -3.48 14.77 -56.69
N GLU A 45 -4.29 13.72 -56.90
CA GLU A 45 -3.78 12.33 -56.96
C GLU A 45 -4.07 11.50 -58.21
N LEU A 46 -4.67 12.06 -59.26
CA LEU A 46 -4.77 11.38 -60.53
C LEU A 46 -3.47 11.43 -61.32
N LYS A 47 -2.35 11.06 -60.72
CA LYS A 47 -1.13 10.76 -61.46
C LYS A 47 -1.13 9.29 -61.84
N ASP A 48 -0.94 9.06 -63.13
CA ASP A 48 -0.88 7.76 -63.79
C ASP A 48 -0.30 6.63 -62.91
N ASN A 49 -1.18 5.81 -62.41
CA ASN A 49 -0.80 4.55 -61.81
C ASN A 49 -0.94 3.47 -62.90
N PRO A 50 0.19 2.87 -63.36
CA PRO A 50 0.19 1.95 -64.50
C PRO A 50 -0.68 0.70 -64.30
N ASP A 51 -1.07 0.40 -63.06
CA ASP A 51 -1.90 -0.77 -62.72
C ASP A 51 -3.41 -0.46 -62.65
N GLY A 52 -3.83 0.80 -62.87
CA GLY A 52 -5.24 1.21 -62.85
C GLY A 52 -5.94 1.04 -61.50
N ARG A 53 -5.17 0.96 -60.40
CA ARG A 53 -5.68 0.86 -59.01
C ARG A 53 -5.53 2.18 -58.30
N TYR A 54 -6.62 2.70 -57.81
CA TYR A 54 -6.65 3.91 -57.01
C TYR A 54 -6.98 3.55 -55.57
N ASP A 55 -6.09 3.92 -54.62
CA ASP A 55 -6.34 3.85 -53.20
C ASP A 55 -6.82 5.23 -52.72
N PHE A 56 -8.09 5.35 -52.36
CA PHE A 56 -8.59 6.54 -51.72
C PHE A 56 -9.44 6.18 -50.51
N SER A 57 -9.32 7.01 -49.50
CA SER A 57 -10.08 6.94 -48.27
C SER A 57 -11.16 8.02 -48.31
N LEU A 58 -12.42 7.64 -48.20
CA LEU A 58 -13.56 8.57 -48.17
C LEU A 58 -13.88 8.87 -46.69
N GLU A 59 -13.39 9.98 -46.17
CA GLU A 59 -13.77 10.44 -44.84
C GLU A 59 -15.30 10.61 -44.70
N GLY A 60 -15.88 10.12 -43.60
CA GLY A 60 -17.32 10.15 -43.37
C GLY A 60 -18.12 9.05 -44.01
N SER A 61 -17.50 8.13 -44.79
CA SER A 61 -18.12 6.91 -45.27
C SER A 61 -18.45 5.95 -44.13
N LYS A 62 -19.46 5.13 -44.32
CA LYS A 62 -19.81 4.01 -43.44
C LYS A 62 -19.96 2.74 -44.24
N ALA A 63 -19.43 1.66 -43.72
CA ALA A 63 -19.63 0.34 -44.33
C ALA A 63 -20.64 -0.50 -43.51
N SER A 64 -21.34 -1.38 -44.20
CA SER A 64 -22.02 -2.51 -43.58
C SER A 64 -21.42 -3.80 -44.08
N PHE A 65 -21.22 -4.74 -43.17
CA PHE A 65 -20.72 -6.08 -43.50
C PHE A 65 -21.14 -7.06 -42.40
N ASN A 66 -21.07 -8.34 -42.69
CA ASN A 66 -21.34 -9.37 -41.69
C ASN A 66 -20.10 -9.60 -40.86
N GLU A 67 -20.17 -9.16 -39.61
CA GLU A 67 -19.03 -9.23 -38.67
C GLU A 67 -18.55 -10.65 -38.37
N GLU A 68 -19.47 -11.61 -38.23
CA GLU A 68 -19.11 -13.00 -37.98
C GLU A 68 -18.35 -13.62 -39.15
N LYS A 69 -18.85 -13.39 -40.39
CA LYS A 69 -18.14 -13.83 -41.58
C LYS A 69 -16.78 -13.15 -41.73
N LEU A 70 -16.68 -11.87 -41.39
CA LEU A 70 -15.40 -11.15 -41.43
C LEU A 70 -14.42 -11.78 -40.40
N LYS A 71 -14.83 -11.97 -39.17
CA LYS A 71 -14.00 -12.60 -38.14
C LYS A 71 -13.55 -14.00 -38.53
N GLU A 72 -14.46 -14.79 -39.14
CA GLU A 72 -14.11 -16.12 -39.61
C GLU A 72 -13.04 -16.06 -40.73
N LYS A 73 -13.20 -15.15 -41.71
CA LYS A 73 -12.21 -14.96 -42.76
C LYS A 73 -10.86 -14.47 -42.25
N LEU A 74 -10.87 -13.52 -41.32
CA LEU A 74 -9.64 -12.99 -40.71
C LEU A 74 -8.87 -14.10 -39.97
N ARG A 75 -9.55 -14.97 -39.22
CA ARG A 75 -8.91 -16.10 -38.53
C ARG A 75 -8.29 -17.14 -39.48
N GLN A 76 -8.74 -17.20 -40.72
CA GLN A 76 -8.22 -18.13 -41.76
C GLN A 76 -6.97 -17.58 -42.46
N LEU A 77 -6.67 -16.29 -42.32
CA LEU A 77 -5.47 -15.69 -42.88
C LEU A 77 -4.22 -16.33 -42.30
N SER A 78 -3.23 -16.59 -43.14
CA SER A 78 -1.98 -17.22 -42.71
C SER A 78 -1.18 -16.35 -41.72
N CYS A 79 -1.31 -15.03 -41.84
CA CYS A 79 -0.68 -14.10 -40.88
C CYS A 79 -1.24 -14.25 -39.48
N ILE A 80 -2.38 -14.92 -39.29
CA ILE A 80 -2.96 -15.29 -38.00
C ILE A 80 -2.75 -16.79 -37.74
N LYS A 81 -3.25 -17.64 -38.63
CA LYS A 81 -3.29 -19.09 -38.42
C LYS A 81 -1.90 -19.74 -38.33
N ASP A 82 -0.96 -19.29 -39.17
CA ASP A 82 0.37 -19.86 -39.31
C ASP A 82 1.44 -18.96 -38.64
N SER A 83 1.00 -18.00 -37.84
CA SER A 83 1.93 -17.07 -37.17
C SER A 83 2.76 -17.75 -36.08
N LYS A 84 4.03 -17.40 -36.07
CA LYS A 84 4.93 -17.73 -34.96
C LYS A 84 4.81 -16.62 -33.90
N LYS A 85 4.52 -17.01 -32.66
CA LYS A 85 4.35 -16.06 -31.57
C LYS A 85 5.64 -15.27 -31.29
N THR A 86 5.54 -13.94 -31.23
CA THR A 86 6.59 -13.08 -30.73
C THR A 86 6.56 -13.10 -29.19
N THR A 87 7.69 -13.32 -28.56
CA THR A 87 7.76 -13.33 -27.08
C THR A 87 8.96 -12.54 -26.60
N ASN A 88 8.80 -11.81 -25.53
CA ASN A 88 9.89 -11.17 -24.82
C ASN A 88 10.77 -12.20 -24.13
N ALA A 89 12.03 -11.87 -23.89
CA ALA A 89 12.86 -12.62 -22.96
C ALA A 89 12.30 -12.53 -21.55
N TYR A 90 12.47 -13.59 -20.77
CA TYR A 90 12.06 -13.64 -19.37
C TYR A 90 13.01 -14.54 -18.58
N ILE A 91 13.00 -14.39 -17.24
CA ILE A 91 13.69 -15.30 -16.34
C ILE A 91 12.69 -16.38 -15.92
N ASP A 92 13.01 -17.63 -16.23
CA ASP A 92 12.24 -18.78 -15.80
C ASP A 92 12.26 -18.92 -14.28
N LYS A 93 11.09 -19.02 -13.68
CA LYS A 93 10.91 -18.95 -12.23
C LYS A 93 11.49 -20.12 -11.47
N GLU A 94 11.54 -21.29 -12.09
CA GLU A 94 12.03 -22.52 -11.45
C GLU A 94 13.55 -22.64 -11.58
N SER A 95 14.08 -22.44 -12.77
CA SER A 95 15.51 -22.58 -13.03
C SER A 95 16.33 -21.32 -12.73
N GLY A 96 15.68 -20.14 -12.63
CA GLY A 96 16.35 -18.84 -12.51
C GLY A 96 17.17 -18.43 -13.73
N LYS A 97 16.97 -19.11 -14.87
CA LYS A 97 17.73 -18.84 -16.12
C LYS A 97 16.93 -17.98 -17.08
N ILE A 98 17.64 -17.21 -17.90
CA ILE A 98 17.01 -16.46 -18.97
C ILE A 98 16.51 -17.43 -20.05
N VAL A 99 15.23 -17.28 -20.41
CA VAL A 99 14.66 -17.77 -21.65
C VAL A 99 14.72 -16.62 -22.65
N PRO A 100 15.48 -16.77 -23.76
CA PRO A 100 15.64 -15.69 -24.74
C PRO A 100 14.31 -15.31 -25.38
N GLU A 101 14.26 -14.10 -25.90
CA GLU A 101 13.21 -13.62 -26.75
C GLU A 101 13.09 -14.46 -28.04
N VAL A 102 11.90 -14.52 -28.57
CA VAL A 102 11.62 -15.17 -29.86
C VAL A 102 11.06 -14.13 -30.82
N GLU A 103 11.82 -13.84 -31.88
CA GLU A 103 11.30 -13.05 -32.98
C GLU A 103 10.31 -13.90 -33.80
N GLY A 104 9.09 -13.46 -33.79
CA GLY A 104 7.98 -14.06 -34.51
C GLY A 104 7.38 -13.11 -35.57
N ASN A 105 6.20 -13.49 -36.02
CA ASN A 105 5.39 -12.68 -36.94
C ASN A 105 3.92 -12.61 -36.47
N SER A 106 3.67 -12.81 -35.19
CA SER A 106 2.35 -12.65 -34.59
C SER A 106 1.90 -11.20 -34.64
N LEU A 107 0.60 -11.01 -34.78
CA LEU A 107 -0.04 -9.70 -34.84
C LEU A 107 -0.56 -9.32 -33.45
N ASP A 108 -0.57 -8.03 -33.16
CA ASP A 108 -1.43 -7.45 -32.13
C ASP A 108 -2.87 -7.54 -32.63
N GLU A 109 -3.57 -8.60 -32.24
CA GLU A 109 -4.91 -8.92 -32.76
C GLU A 109 -5.89 -7.76 -32.55
N ALA A 110 -5.87 -7.09 -31.43
CA ALA A 110 -6.79 -5.99 -31.15
C ALA A 110 -6.58 -4.85 -32.14
N ARG A 111 -5.34 -4.39 -32.29
CA ARG A 111 -4.98 -3.35 -33.26
C ARG A 111 -5.22 -3.78 -34.71
N PHE A 112 -4.99 -5.04 -35.02
CA PHE A 112 -5.28 -5.57 -36.37
C PHE A 112 -6.77 -5.50 -36.69
N TYR A 113 -7.64 -5.99 -35.79
CA TYR A 113 -9.09 -5.90 -36.01
C TYR A 113 -9.56 -4.45 -36.15
N GLU A 114 -9.12 -3.55 -35.28
CA GLU A 114 -9.45 -2.12 -35.36
C GLU A 114 -9.04 -1.51 -36.70
N ASN A 115 -7.84 -1.84 -37.20
CA ASN A 115 -7.38 -1.37 -38.49
C ASN A 115 -8.21 -1.92 -39.66
N VAL A 116 -8.60 -3.19 -39.61
CA VAL A 116 -9.48 -3.79 -40.62
C VAL A 116 -10.85 -3.10 -40.62
N TYR A 117 -11.47 -2.92 -39.46
CA TYR A 117 -12.77 -2.23 -39.36
C TYR A 117 -12.67 -0.79 -39.85
N SER A 118 -11.61 -0.08 -39.48
CA SER A 118 -11.37 1.29 -39.96
C SER A 118 -11.20 1.35 -41.47
N ALA A 119 -10.40 0.46 -42.07
CA ALA A 119 -10.18 0.39 -43.49
C ALA A 119 -11.49 0.10 -44.25
N LEU A 120 -12.27 -0.88 -43.79
CA LEU A 120 -13.57 -1.19 -44.38
C LEU A 120 -14.53 0.01 -44.35
N ASN A 121 -14.59 0.74 -43.23
CA ASN A 121 -15.45 1.92 -43.09
C ASN A 121 -15.01 3.08 -44.00
N ARG A 122 -13.72 3.21 -44.27
CA ARG A 122 -13.18 4.24 -45.16
C ARG A 122 -13.16 3.84 -46.63
N GLY A 123 -13.54 2.59 -46.95
CA GLY A 123 -13.45 2.05 -48.32
C GLY A 123 -12.01 1.78 -48.77
N GLU A 124 -11.04 1.80 -47.85
CA GLU A 124 -9.67 1.42 -48.16
C GLU A 124 -9.61 -0.05 -48.56
N ASN A 125 -8.84 -0.36 -49.59
CA ASN A 125 -8.74 -1.69 -50.11
C ASN A 125 -7.43 -2.41 -49.78
N THR A 126 -6.49 -1.75 -49.11
CA THR A 126 -5.16 -2.30 -48.77
C THR A 126 -4.79 -1.98 -47.34
N ILE A 127 -4.35 -3.01 -46.64
CA ILE A 127 -3.75 -2.91 -45.29
C ILE A 127 -2.36 -3.51 -45.37
N ASP A 128 -1.33 -2.69 -45.25
CA ASP A 128 0.04 -3.14 -45.08
C ASP A 128 0.35 -3.31 -43.58
N LEU A 129 0.51 -4.56 -43.15
CA LEU A 129 0.68 -4.91 -41.75
C LEU A 129 1.97 -4.33 -41.12
N SER A 130 3.04 -4.22 -41.96
CA SER A 130 4.33 -3.68 -41.50
C SER A 130 4.29 -2.16 -41.42
N GLN A 131 3.76 -1.48 -42.44
CA GLN A 131 3.64 -0.02 -42.45
C GLN A 131 2.74 0.50 -41.33
N ARG A 132 1.72 -0.26 -40.93
CA ARG A 132 0.82 0.11 -39.84
C ARG A 132 1.33 -0.35 -38.45
N GLY A 133 2.46 -1.03 -38.40
CA GLY A 133 3.06 -1.49 -37.15
C GLY A 133 2.15 -2.45 -36.39
N LEU A 134 1.52 -3.39 -37.08
CA LEU A 134 0.52 -4.31 -36.50
C LEU A 134 1.14 -5.62 -36.00
N TYR A 135 2.42 -5.84 -36.21
CA TYR A 135 3.13 -6.98 -35.64
C TYR A 135 3.47 -6.72 -34.16
N GLU A 136 3.38 -7.77 -33.34
CA GLU A 136 3.95 -7.73 -31.99
C GLU A 136 5.46 -7.48 -32.07
N ILE A 137 5.97 -6.65 -31.17
CA ILE A 137 7.39 -6.30 -31.10
C ILE A 137 8.02 -6.83 -29.81
N ILE A 138 9.28 -7.19 -29.89
CA ILE A 138 10.08 -7.51 -28.70
C ILE A 138 10.39 -6.20 -27.99
N THR A 139 10.06 -6.15 -26.71
CA THR A 139 10.32 -4.99 -25.83
C THR A 139 11.31 -5.32 -24.71
N VAL A 140 11.62 -6.62 -24.50
CA VAL A 140 12.59 -7.10 -23.53
C VAL A 140 13.50 -8.11 -24.21
N HIS A 141 14.77 -7.81 -24.29
CA HIS A 141 15.80 -8.68 -24.85
C HIS A 141 16.55 -9.46 -23.76
N LYS A 142 17.21 -10.56 -24.14
CA LYS A 142 18.09 -11.32 -23.26
C LYS A 142 19.13 -10.44 -22.57
N SER A 143 19.75 -9.51 -23.32
CA SER A 143 20.73 -8.57 -22.79
C SER A 143 20.21 -7.69 -21.65
N ASP A 144 18.92 -7.38 -21.65
CA ASP A 144 18.29 -6.54 -20.63
C ASP A 144 18.14 -7.29 -19.30
N LEU A 145 18.23 -8.63 -19.34
CA LEU A 145 18.00 -9.50 -18.19
C LEU A 145 19.27 -10.12 -17.61
N GLU A 146 20.43 -9.98 -18.26
CA GLU A 146 21.69 -10.63 -17.82
C GLU A 146 22.09 -10.20 -16.41
N ALA A 147 21.99 -8.91 -16.09
CA ALA A 147 22.27 -8.41 -14.76
C ALA A 147 21.27 -8.94 -13.71
N LYS A 148 20.03 -9.15 -14.11
CA LYS A 148 18.98 -9.74 -13.24
C LYS A 148 19.20 -11.23 -13.03
N GLU A 149 19.63 -11.98 -14.05
CA GLU A 149 19.96 -13.40 -13.91
C GLU A 149 21.05 -13.63 -12.86
N GLU A 150 22.11 -12.81 -12.87
CA GLU A 150 23.16 -12.89 -11.87
C GLU A 150 22.63 -12.58 -10.45
N ALA A 151 21.77 -11.58 -10.32
CA ALA A 151 21.12 -11.27 -9.05
C ALA A 151 20.25 -12.44 -8.54
N VAL A 152 19.46 -13.05 -9.43
CA VAL A 152 18.60 -14.20 -9.10
C VAL A 152 19.44 -15.39 -8.65
N LYS A 153 20.53 -15.71 -9.35
CA LYS A 153 21.46 -16.80 -8.95
C LYS A 153 22.01 -16.58 -7.53
N ARG A 154 22.41 -15.35 -7.19
CA ARG A 154 22.95 -15.01 -5.86
C ARG A 154 21.88 -15.04 -4.77
N LEU A 155 20.63 -14.79 -5.11
CA LEU A 155 19.50 -14.75 -4.17
C LEU A 155 18.74 -16.08 -4.09
N GLN A 156 19.05 -17.07 -4.93
CA GLN A 156 18.27 -18.31 -5.08
C GLN A 156 18.07 -19.10 -3.78
N SER A 157 19.04 -19.04 -2.88
CA SER A 157 18.99 -19.69 -1.56
C SER A 157 18.82 -18.73 -0.40
N VAL A 158 18.53 -17.45 -0.68
CA VAL A 158 18.42 -16.42 0.35
C VAL A 158 16.99 -16.35 0.86
N GLU A 159 16.85 -16.36 2.18
CA GLU A 159 15.61 -16.13 2.89
C GLU A 159 15.80 -14.96 3.87
N ILE A 160 14.93 -13.98 3.78
CA ILE A 160 14.90 -12.86 4.73
C ILE A 160 13.62 -13.02 5.55
N VAL A 161 13.80 -13.40 6.81
CA VAL A 161 12.70 -13.59 7.75
C VAL A 161 12.52 -12.32 8.56
N THR A 162 11.39 -11.64 8.38
CA THR A 162 11.01 -10.50 9.20
C THR A 162 10.17 -10.99 10.37
N ASN A 163 10.68 -10.79 11.59
CA ASN A 163 10.04 -11.21 12.84
C ASN A 163 9.36 -10.00 13.50
N ILE A 164 8.04 -9.99 13.45
CA ILE A 164 7.20 -8.93 14.02
C ILE A 164 6.64 -9.45 15.35
N LEU A 165 7.40 -9.26 16.43
CA LEU A 165 7.03 -9.67 17.79
C LEU A 165 6.58 -11.15 17.88
N GLY A 166 7.29 -12.05 17.19
CA GLY A 166 6.98 -13.48 17.16
C GLY A 166 6.25 -13.96 15.89
N HIS A 167 5.62 -13.07 15.15
CA HIS A 167 5.04 -13.38 13.85
C HIS A 167 6.09 -13.25 12.76
N LYS A 168 6.24 -14.27 11.93
CA LYS A 168 7.32 -14.33 10.94
C LYS A 168 6.76 -14.21 9.52
N GLU A 169 7.35 -13.31 8.75
CA GLU A 169 7.16 -13.18 7.31
C GLU A 169 8.46 -13.52 6.60
N THR A 170 8.39 -14.48 5.69
CA THR A 170 9.56 -14.91 4.91
C THR A 170 9.49 -14.35 3.50
N LEU A 171 10.52 -13.60 3.15
CA LEU A 171 10.76 -13.09 1.81
C LEU A 171 11.81 -13.95 1.14
N SER A 172 11.43 -14.72 0.11
CA SER A 172 12.29 -15.60 -0.64
C SER A 172 11.77 -15.84 -2.06
N GLY A 173 12.53 -16.54 -2.88
CA GLY A 173 12.12 -16.94 -4.23
C GLY A 173 11.66 -15.79 -5.10
N GLU A 174 10.56 -15.99 -5.84
CA GLU A 174 10.05 -15.03 -6.82
C GLU A 174 9.79 -13.65 -6.24
N THR A 175 9.21 -13.58 -5.05
CA THR A 175 8.91 -12.29 -4.39
C THR A 175 10.19 -11.50 -4.11
N LEU A 176 11.26 -12.19 -3.72
CA LEU A 176 12.57 -11.56 -3.52
C LEU A 176 13.20 -11.13 -4.86
N PHE A 177 13.07 -11.97 -5.91
CA PHE A 177 13.61 -11.67 -7.24
C PHE A 177 12.93 -10.45 -7.89
N ASP A 178 11.63 -10.28 -7.65
CA ASP A 178 10.88 -9.12 -8.17
C ASP A 178 11.33 -7.79 -7.55
N MET A 179 12.01 -7.82 -6.40
CA MET A 179 12.54 -6.63 -5.75
C MET A 179 13.85 -6.14 -6.33
N VAL A 180 14.49 -6.91 -7.21
CA VAL A 180 15.75 -6.55 -7.85
C VAL A 180 15.58 -6.41 -9.37
N LYS A 181 16.23 -5.38 -9.94
CA LYS A 181 16.35 -5.19 -11.38
C LYS A 181 17.61 -5.86 -11.91
N GLY A 182 18.69 -5.86 -11.12
CA GLY A 182 19.95 -6.45 -11.50
C GLY A 182 21.05 -6.24 -10.46
N VAL A 183 22.24 -6.73 -10.79
CA VAL A 183 23.47 -6.52 -10.02
C VAL A 183 24.52 -5.98 -10.97
N SER A 184 25.16 -4.89 -10.58
CA SER A 184 26.26 -4.26 -11.31
C SER A 184 27.50 -4.15 -10.42
N ALA A 185 28.59 -3.59 -10.96
CA ALA A 185 29.79 -3.29 -10.17
C ALA A 185 29.52 -2.29 -9.04
N SER A 186 28.50 -1.44 -9.17
CA SER A 186 28.06 -0.48 -8.15
C SER A 186 27.16 -1.07 -7.08
N GLY A 187 26.70 -2.33 -7.22
CA GLY A 187 25.84 -3.01 -6.27
C GLY A 187 24.53 -3.52 -6.87
N VAL A 188 23.53 -3.69 -6.00
CA VAL A 188 22.19 -4.16 -6.38
C VAL A 188 21.34 -2.99 -6.88
N GLU A 189 20.74 -3.15 -8.04
CA GLU A 189 19.72 -2.25 -8.56
C GLU A 189 18.33 -2.74 -8.13
N PHE A 190 17.55 -1.87 -7.50
CA PHE A 190 16.29 -2.25 -6.90
C PHE A 190 15.07 -1.81 -7.70
N ASN A 191 14.02 -2.61 -7.59
CA ASN A 191 12.67 -2.22 -7.96
C ASN A 191 12.02 -1.50 -6.76
N GLU A 192 12.13 -0.17 -6.74
CA GLU A 192 11.66 0.67 -5.63
C GLU A 192 10.17 0.50 -5.33
N ASP A 193 9.35 0.31 -6.37
CA ASP A 193 7.90 0.14 -6.23
C ASP A 193 7.55 -1.19 -5.56
N LYS A 194 8.25 -2.26 -5.90
CA LYS A 194 8.04 -3.59 -5.28
C LYS A 194 8.48 -3.61 -3.82
N LEU A 195 9.61 -2.96 -3.51
CA LEU A 195 10.09 -2.81 -2.13
C LEU A 195 9.09 -1.99 -1.29
N LEU A 196 8.62 -0.87 -1.83
CA LEU A 196 7.63 -0.03 -1.16
C LEU A 196 6.31 -0.77 -0.95
N ALA A 197 5.85 -1.51 -1.96
CA ALA A 197 4.63 -2.32 -1.87
C ALA A 197 4.73 -3.39 -0.77
N TYR A 198 5.89 -4.05 -0.64
CA TYR A 198 6.10 -5.04 0.42
C TYR A 198 6.19 -4.42 1.82
N ALA A 199 6.86 -3.28 1.96
CA ALA A 199 6.88 -2.54 3.22
C ALA A 199 5.47 -2.07 3.65
N ASN A 200 4.66 -1.60 2.69
CA ASN A 200 3.25 -1.28 2.93
C ASN A 200 2.41 -2.52 3.28
N TYR A 201 2.69 -3.67 2.66
CA TYR A 201 2.04 -4.94 3.02
C TYR A 201 2.30 -5.30 4.48
N LEU A 202 3.56 -5.19 4.95
CA LEU A 202 3.90 -5.46 6.34
C LEU A 202 3.17 -4.50 7.30
N GLU A 203 3.18 -3.20 7.02
CA GLU A 203 2.43 -2.21 7.82
C GLU A 203 0.92 -2.48 7.79
N GLY A 204 0.34 -2.75 6.62
CA GLY A 204 -1.08 -3.03 6.47
C GLY A 204 -1.54 -4.31 7.17
N LYS A 205 -0.68 -5.34 7.23
CA LYS A 205 -1.00 -6.63 7.86
C LYS A 205 -0.77 -6.65 9.36
N TYR A 206 0.30 -6.02 9.82
CA TYR A 206 0.76 -6.11 11.21
C TYR A 206 0.64 -4.81 11.98
N GLY A 207 0.66 -3.67 11.30
CA GLY A 207 0.43 -2.36 11.89
C GLY A 207 -0.97 -2.25 12.48
N ASN A 208 -1.14 -1.31 13.39
CA ASN A 208 -2.43 -1.07 14.04
C ASN A 208 -3.11 0.18 13.45
N PRO A 209 -3.92 0.03 12.40
CA PRO A 209 -4.60 1.17 11.79
C PRO A 209 -5.54 1.84 12.82
N GLY A 210 -5.47 3.17 12.88
CA GLY A 210 -6.24 3.95 13.85
C GLY A 210 -5.62 4.05 15.24
N ASN A 211 -4.42 3.53 15.44
CA ASN A 211 -3.71 3.59 16.73
C ASN A 211 -4.52 3.06 17.91
N THR A 212 -5.34 2.03 17.73
CA THR A 212 -6.24 1.54 18.77
C THR A 212 -5.60 0.42 19.58
N VAL A 213 -5.57 0.55 20.89
CA VAL A 213 -5.24 -0.51 21.84
C VAL A 213 -6.51 -0.92 22.60
N SER A 214 -6.65 -2.20 22.87
CA SER A 214 -7.80 -2.75 23.58
C SER A 214 -7.35 -3.48 24.83
N PHE A 215 -8.15 -3.43 25.90
CA PHE A 215 -7.92 -4.18 27.12
C PHE A 215 -9.23 -4.43 27.86
N HIS A 216 -9.23 -5.43 28.73
CA HIS A 216 -10.34 -5.71 29.63
C HIS A 216 -10.11 -4.97 30.96
N SER A 217 -11.00 -4.05 31.30
CA SER A 217 -10.88 -3.21 32.52
C SER A 217 -11.23 -3.96 33.80
N ALA A 218 -10.76 -3.46 34.94
CA ALA A 218 -11.15 -3.96 36.27
C ALA A 218 -12.67 -3.91 36.52
N SER A 219 -13.37 -2.99 35.88
CA SER A 219 -14.85 -2.88 35.94
C SER A 219 -15.58 -3.88 35.03
N GLY A 220 -14.86 -4.78 34.35
CA GLY A 220 -15.43 -5.84 33.51
C GLY A 220 -15.86 -5.37 32.11
N LYS A 221 -15.33 -4.25 31.63
CA LYS A 221 -15.65 -3.69 30.30
C LYS A 221 -14.47 -3.90 29.34
N ASP A 222 -14.78 -4.24 28.08
CA ASP A 222 -13.79 -4.18 27.01
C ASP A 222 -13.67 -2.74 26.51
N ILE A 223 -12.49 -2.18 26.63
CA ILE A 223 -12.22 -0.77 26.31
C ILE A 223 -11.23 -0.72 25.16
N ALA A 224 -11.60 0.03 24.12
CA ALA A 224 -10.73 0.38 23.02
C ALA A 224 -10.38 1.86 23.07
N MET A 225 -9.08 2.18 23.00
CA MET A 225 -8.57 3.54 23.11
C MET A 225 -7.56 3.84 22.01
N VAL A 226 -7.59 5.08 21.50
CA VAL A 226 -6.52 5.56 20.62
C VAL A 226 -5.24 5.76 21.43
N SER A 227 -4.15 5.18 20.96
CA SER A 227 -2.85 5.24 21.60
C SER A 227 -1.75 5.48 20.56
N PRO A 228 -0.85 6.46 20.76
CA PRO A 228 0.30 6.64 19.89
C PRO A 228 1.35 5.50 20.05
N TYR A 229 1.10 4.58 20.97
CA TYR A 229 1.97 3.46 21.30
C TYR A 229 1.51 2.12 20.73
N ALA A 230 0.60 2.15 19.75
CA ALA A 230 0.22 0.98 18.96
C ALA A 230 1.34 0.59 17.99
N LEU A 231 1.37 -0.67 17.57
CA LEU A 231 2.37 -1.15 16.63
C LEU A 231 2.31 -0.40 15.30
N HIS A 232 3.44 0.16 14.89
CA HIS A 232 3.61 0.73 13.56
C HIS A 232 4.99 0.46 12.99
N ILE A 233 5.02 0.07 11.73
CA ILE A 233 6.24 -0.08 10.94
C ILE A 233 6.47 1.21 10.15
N ASN A 234 7.69 1.73 10.19
CA ASN A 234 8.08 2.87 9.37
C ASN A 234 8.34 2.39 7.95
N VAL A 235 7.37 2.55 7.06
CA VAL A 235 7.41 2.04 5.68
C VAL A 235 8.67 2.47 4.92
N GLN A 236 9.10 3.72 5.05
CA GLN A 236 10.30 4.21 4.35
C GLN A 236 11.59 3.64 4.94
N ALA A 237 11.71 3.60 6.24
CA ALA A 237 12.85 2.98 6.90
C ALA A 237 12.90 1.46 6.66
N GLU A 238 11.73 0.80 6.61
CA GLU A 238 11.61 -0.62 6.28
C GLU A 238 12.06 -0.92 4.85
N LYS A 239 11.66 -0.08 3.90
CA LYS A 239 12.14 -0.18 2.51
C LYS A 239 13.68 -0.12 2.45
N GLU A 240 14.31 0.81 3.15
CA GLU A 240 15.77 0.91 3.16
C GLU A 240 16.44 -0.26 3.91
N ALA A 241 15.83 -0.75 4.99
CA ALA A 241 16.31 -1.93 5.70
C ALA A 241 16.24 -3.20 4.83
N LEU A 242 15.19 -3.35 4.02
CA LEU A 242 15.06 -4.43 3.05
C LEU A 242 16.16 -4.37 1.99
N LYS A 243 16.48 -3.19 1.45
CA LYS A 243 17.60 -3.02 0.51
C LYS A 243 18.92 -3.50 1.11
N GLN A 244 19.19 -3.13 2.35
CA GLN A 244 20.41 -3.57 3.06
C GLN A 244 20.43 -5.09 3.24
N ALA A 245 19.31 -5.67 3.67
CA ALA A 245 19.17 -7.11 3.86
C ALA A 245 19.41 -7.87 2.55
N ILE A 246 18.76 -7.46 1.46
CA ILE A 246 18.90 -8.08 0.13
C ILE A 246 20.33 -7.92 -0.40
N SER A 247 20.95 -6.72 -0.24
CA SER A 247 22.33 -6.46 -0.67
C SER A 247 23.38 -7.32 0.04
N SER A 248 23.02 -7.88 1.20
CA SER A 248 23.93 -8.79 1.92
C SER A 248 24.10 -10.15 1.24
N PHE A 249 23.15 -10.57 0.40
CA PHE A 249 23.04 -11.90 -0.21
C PHE A 249 23.13 -13.05 0.82
N ARG A 250 22.57 -12.86 2.01
CA ARG A 250 22.60 -13.82 3.10
C ARG A 250 21.21 -14.07 3.66
N THR A 251 20.94 -15.32 3.99
CA THR A 251 19.76 -15.67 4.80
C THR A 251 19.92 -15.06 6.19
N MET A 252 18.86 -14.39 6.67
CA MET A 252 18.85 -13.75 7.98
C MET A 252 17.44 -13.64 8.54
N GLU A 253 17.39 -13.59 9.87
CA GLU A 253 16.20 -13.14 10.60
C GLU A 253 16.46 -11.72 11.13
N ARG A 254 15.46 -10.86 11.03
CA ARG A 254 15.52 -9.46 11.46
C ARG A 254 14.18 -8.99 12.01
N GLU A 255 14.16 -7.93 12.79
CA GLU A 255 12.94 -7.18 13.09
C GLU A 255 12.69 -6.13 11.98
N PRO A 256 11.43 -5.69 11.77
CA PRO A 256 11.16 -4.58 10.87
C PRO A 256 11.60 -3.24 11.46
N ALA A 257 11.68 -2.22 10.63
CA ALA A 257 11.93 -0.85 11.07
C ALA A 257 10.65 -0.27 11.68
N TYR A 258 10.49 -0.40 12.98
CA TYR A 258 9.33 0.14 13.68
C TYR A 258 9.34 1.68 13.76
N SER A 259 8.18 2.32 13.55
CA SER A 259 7.91 3.67 14.08
C SER A 259 7.63 3.61 15.57
N TYR A 260 6.89 2.59 15.99
CA TYR A 260 6.70 2.23 17.38
C TYR A 260 6.61 0.71 17.54
N ARG A 261 7.44 0.15 18.44
CA ARG A 261 7.46 -1.26 18.82
C ARG A 261 6.81 -1.42 20.18
N PRO A 262 5.61 -2.00 20.29
CA PRO A 262 4.97 -2.24 21.58
C PRO A 262 5.66 -3.37 22.37
N ALA A 263 5.18 -3.59 23.59
CA ALA A 263 5.70 -4.64 24.46
C ALA A 263 5.40 -6.06 23.94
N GLN A 264 4.24 -6.22 23.28
CA GLN A 264 3.76 -7.48 22.71
C GLN A 264 2.88 -7.21 21.50
N TYR A 265 2.64 -8.23 20.67
CA TYR A 265 1.75 -8.15 19.52
C TYR A 265 0.28 -8.22 19.94
N GLU A 266 -0.06 -9.14 20.84
CA GLU A 266 -1.40 -9.35 21.33
C GLU A 266 -1.87 -8.15 22.17
N GLN A 267 -3.19 -7.98 22.26
CA GLN A 267 -3.79 -6.94 23.08
C GLN A 267 -3.78 -7.35 24.59
N PRO A 268 -3.56 -6.44 25.49
CA PRO A 268 -3.18 -5.04 25.22
C PRO A 268 -1.71 -4.91 24.80
N GLN A 269 -1.46 -4.18 23.71
CA GLN A 269 -0.10 -4.01 23.17
C GLN A 269 0.88 -3.34 24.13
N PHE A 270 0.41 -2.66 25.17
CA PHE A 270 1.25 -2.11 26.24
C PHE A 270 1.73 -3.16 27.25
N GLY A 271 1.34 -4.43 27.10
CA GLY A 271 1.77 -5.54 27.95
C GLY A 271 0.85 -5.80 29.15
N THR A 272 1.27 -6.75 29.98
CA THR A 272 0.47 -7.24 31.12
C THR A 272 0.84 -6.60 32.47
N THR A 273 1.84 -5.69 32.49
CA THR A 273 2.21 -4.87 33.65
C THR A 273 1.87 -3.42 33.35
N PHE A 274 0.84 -2.89 33.98
CA PHE A 274 0.31 -1.54 33.71
C PHE A 274 -0.49 -1.00 34.91
N LEU A 275 -0.70 0.32 34.91
CA LEU A 275 -1.59 1.01 35.85
C LEU A 275 -2.88 1.40 35.10
N GLU A 276 -4.03 1.01 35.64
CA GLU A 276 -5.35 1.41 35.16
C GLU A 276 -5.92 2.49 36.08
N ILE A 277 -6.46 3.55 35.47
CA ILE A 277 -7.16 4.64 36.18
C ILE A 277 -8.57 4.70 35.62
N ASP A 278 -9.52 4.16 36.36
CA ASP A 278 -10.95 4.22 36.01
C ASP A 278 -11.52 5.54 36.60
N LEU A 279 -11.82 6.48 35.69
CA LEU A 279 -12.36 7.79 36.04
C LEU A 279 -13.82 7.68 36.50
N GLY A 280 -14.57 6.72 35.97
CA GLY A 280 -15.96 6.47 36.35
C GLY A 280 -16.08 5.88 37.74
N MET A 281 -15.25 4.91 38.08
CA MET A 281 -15.21 4.26 39.38
C MET A 281 -14.39 5.06 40.41
N GLN A 282 -13.64 6.07 39.99
CA GLN A 282 -12.70 6.81 40.85
C GLN A 282 -11.75 5.88 41.60
N HIS A 283 -11.17 4.94 40.85
CA HIS A 283 -10.29 3.91 41.38
C HIS A 283 -9.07 3.72 40.52
N VAL A 284 -7.99 3.29 41.11
CA VAL A 284 -6.72 2.99 40.42
C VAL A 284 -6.33 1.57 40.75
N TYR A 285 -5.95 0.81 39.69
CA TYR A 285 -5.53 -0.58 39.77
C TYR A 285 -4.13 -0.74 39.17
N TYR A 286 -3.27 -1.52 39.83
CA TYR A 286 -1.95 -1.80 39.32
C TYR A 286 -1.75 -3.30 39.12
N TYR A 287 -1.39 -3.67 37.91
CA TYR A 287 -1.17 -5.05 37.47
C TYR A 287 0.31 -5.32 37.28
N GLU A 288 0.80 -6.47 37.73
CA GLU A 288 2.11 -7.02 37.43
C GLU A 288 1.96 -8.42 36.83
N GLY A 289 2.44 -8.60 35.57
CA GLY A 289 2.32 -9.86 34.87
C GLY A 289 0.87 -10.37 34.72
N GLY A 290 -0.11 -9.48 34.59
CA GLY A 290 -1.54 -9.78 34.48
C GLY A 290 -2.27 -9.98 35.81
N ASN A 291 -1.57 -9.92 36.94
CA ASN A 291 -2.18 -10.06 38.26
C ASN A 291 -2.41 -8.68 38.92
N LEU A 292 -3.58 -8.46 39.46
CA LEU A 292 -3.86 -7.28 40.27
C LEU A 292 -3.07 -7.37 41.60
N VAL A 293 -2.10 -6.47 41.78
CA VAL A 293 -1.19 -6.49 42.97
C VAL A 293 -1.38 -5.29 43.88
N TRP A 294 -2.06 -4.25 43.42
CA TRP A 294 -2.33 -3.07 44.24
C TRP A 294 -3.53 -2.30 43.69
N GLU A 295 -4.32 -1.72 44.57
CA GLU A 295 -5.46 -0.86 44.19
C GLU A 295 -5.67 0.25 45.23
N SER A 296 -6.37 1.32 44.80
CA SER A 296 -6.72 2.44 45.68
C SER A 296 -7.90 3.25 45.15
N PRO A 297 -8.83 3.68 46.01
CA PRO A 297 -9.73 4.77 45.64
C PRO A 297 -8.91 6.05 45.42
N THR A 298 -9.42 6.92 44.53
CA THR A 298 -8.76 8.15 44.10
C THR A 298 -9.72 9.33 44.04
N VAL A 299 -9.17 10.54 43.85
CA VAL A 299 -9.92 11.71 43.38
C VAL A 299 -9.19 12.28 42.18
N THR A 300 -9.81 12.25 41.05
CA THR A 300 -9.26 12.73 39.76
C THR A 300 -9.59 14.21 39.50
N GLY A 301 -9.22 14.72 38.36
CA GLY A 301 -9.52 16.08 37.92
C GLY A 301 -10.99 16.42 37.93
N MET A 302 -11.31 17.63 38.32
CA MET A 302 -12.70 18.12 38.36
C MET A 302 -13.25 18.23 36.92
N LEU A 303 -14.47 17.73 36.69
CA LEU A 303 -15.08 17.73 35.37
C LEU A 303 -15.35 19.14 34.80
N ARG A 304 -15.48 20.13 35.67
CA ARG A 304 -15.71 21.53 35.30
C ARG A 304 -14.41 22.27 35.04
N GLU A 305 -14.48 23.40 34.37
CA GLU A 305 -13.36 24.37 34.21
C GLU A 305 -12.15 23.82 33.45
N GLY A 306 -12.32 22.75 32.62
CA GLY A 306 -11.21 22.18 31.86
C GLY A 306 -10.14 21.49 32.70
N ARG A 307 -10.49 21.04 33.93
CA ARG A 307 -9.59 20.37 34.86
C ARG A 307 -9.75 18.84 34.85
N ALA A 308 -10.57 18.28 33.97
CA ALA A 308 -10.72 16.84 33.85
C ALA A 308 -9.38 16.14 33.57
N THR A 309 -9.18 15.00 34.21
CA THR A 309 -8.05 14.14 33.89
C THR A 309 -8.18 13.65 32.47
N PRO A 310 -7.17 13.85 31.60
CA PRO A 310 -7.25 13.40 30.20
C PRO A 310 -7.22 11.87 30.11
N ALA A 311 -8.17 11.30 29.39
CA ALA A 311 -8.17 9.89 29.04
C ALA A 311 -7.12 9.61 27.95
N GLY A 312 -6.58 8.39 27.94
CA GLY A 312 -5.57 7.96 26.98
C GLY A 312 -4.63 6.91 27.54
N VAL A 313 -3.67 6.49 26.73
CA VAL A 313 -2.58 5.61 27.13
C VAL A 313 -1.31 6.44 27.25
N PHE A 314 -0.69 6.39 28.41
CA PHE A 314 0.50 7.15 28.77
C PHE A 314 1.56 6.22 29.36
N PHE A 315 2.74 6.78 29.71
CA PHE A 315 3.78 6.08 30.45
C PHE A 315 4.27 6.91 31.61
N LEU A 316 4.62 6.25 32.71
CA LEU A 316 5.25 6.89 33.86
C LEU A 316 6.57 7.53 33.42
N LYS A 317 6.67 8.85 33.52
CA LYS A 317 7.85 9.61 33.07
C LYS A 317 8.99 9.61 34.11
N GLY A 318 8.65 9.52 35.36
CA GLY A 318 9.61 9.55 36.44
C GLY A 318 8.96 9.39 37.82
N LYS A 319 9.77 9.43 38.84
CA LYS A 319 9.37 9.36 40.25
C LYS A 319 10.19 10.37 41.05
N GLU A 320 9.51 11.21 41.81
CA GLU A 320 10.15 12.22 42.66
C GLU A 320 9.55 12.20 44.10
N THR A 321 10.31 12.61 45.07
CA THR A 321 9.83 12.78 46.43
C THR A 321 9.97 14.24 46.86
N ASN A 322 9.13 14.66 47.82
CA ASN A 322 9.18 16.00 48.41
C ASN A 322 9.07 17.12 47.34
N ARG A 323 8.10 17.00 46.45
CA ARG A 323 7.87 17.94 45.35
C ARG A 323 6.81 18.98 45.72
N THR A 324 7.06 20.25 45.41
CA THR A 324 6.03 21.30 45.42
C THR A 324 5.42 21.45 44.03
N LEU A 325 4.15 21.12 43.90
CA LEU A 325 3.37 21.29 42.69
C LEU A 325 2.78 22.70 42.63
N ARG A 326 2.91 23.37 41.50
CA ARG A 326 2.38 24.73 41.31
C ARG A 326 1.46 24.75 40.10
N GLY A 327 0.31 25.41 40.26
CA GLY A 327 -0.63 25.68 39.19
C GLY A 327 -0.13 26.73 38.20
N LYS A 328 -0.98 27.11 37.24
CA LYS A 328 -0.68 28.17 36.29
C LYS A 328 -0.43 29.49 37.01
N MET A 329 0.45 30.32 36.45
CA MET A 329 0.70 31.68 37.00
C MET A 329 -0.49 32.59 36.62
N ILE A 330 -1.15 33.15 37.60
CA ILE A 330 -2.25 34.11 37.46
C ILE A 330 -1.84 35.38 38.20
N ASN A 331 -1.71 36.51 37.52
CA ASN A 331 -1.29 37.79 38.10
C ASN A 331 0.00 37.69 38.93
N GLY A 332 1.00 36.93 38.43
CA GLY A 332 2.30 36.78 39.10
C GLY A 332 2.34 35.83 40.30
N LYS A 333 1.24 35.12 40.58
CA LYS A 333 1.16 34.10 41.65
C LYS A 333 0.66 32.78 41.04
N PRO A 334 1.13 31.62 41.57
CA PRO A 334 0.57 30.34 41.14
C PRO A 334 -0.88 30.22 41.63
N GLU A 335 -1.75 29.65 40.81
CA GLU A 335 -3.16 29.38 41.11
C GLU A 335 -3.32 28.51 42.38
N TYR A 336 -2.41 27.59 42.56
CA TYR A 336 -2.26 26.79 43.78
C TYR A 336 -0.79 26.42 44.00
N GLU A 337 -0.46 26.08 45.22
CA GLU A 337 0.81 25.48 45.62
C GLU A 337 0.50 24.33 46.58
N ALA A 338 0.99 23.12 46.27
CA ALA A 338 0.76 21.93 47.09
C ALA A 338 2.04 21.12 47.21
N HIS A 339 2.42 20.85 48.44
CA HIS A 339 3.55 19.98 48.76
C HIS A 339 3.08 18.51 48.80
N VAL A 340 3.79 17.64 48.06
CA VAL A 340 3.49 16.21 47.98
C VAL A 340 4.74 15.40 48.32
N ASN A 341 4.57 14.27 49.00
CA ASN A 341 5.70 13.41 49.36
C ASN A 341 6.12 12.51 48.21
N TYR A 342 5.17 12.10 47.35
CA TYR A 342 5.36 11.20 46.25
C TYR A 342 4.76 11.82 44.98
N TRP A 343 5.59 11.98 43.94
CA TRP A 343 5.17 12.51 42.66
C TRP A 343 5.52 11.54 41.52
N MET A 344 4.53 11.16 40.73
CA MET A 344 4.63 10.18 39.65
C MET A 344 3.99 10.75 38.38
N PRO A 345 4.70 11.62 37.60
CA PRO A 345 4.19 12.29 36.41
C PRO A 345 4.06 11.33 35.23
N PHE A 346 2.97 11.47 34.43
CA PHE A 346 2.78 10.70 33.23
C PHE A 346 2.33 11.53 31.99
N ASN A 347 1.60 12.64 32.17
CA ASN A 347 1.15 13.47 31.06
C ASN A 347 1.32 14.97 31.38
N GLY A 348 2.34 15.63 30.80
CA GLY A 348 2.63 17.05 31.06
C GLY A 348 2.79 17.32 32.56
N GLY A 349 1.91 18.16 33.09
CA GLY A 349 1.81 18.46 34.50
C GLY A 349 0.89 17.53 35.30
N VAL A 350 0.34 16.49 34.69
CA VAL A 350 -0.55 15.52 35.32
C VAL A 350 0.23 14.31 35.82
N GLY A 351 -0.03 13.90 37.04
CA GLY A 351 0.61 12.72 37.67
C GLY A 351 -0.19 12.20 38.85
N LEU A 352 0.25 11.07 39.41
CA LEU A 352 -0.27 10.53 40.64
C LEU A 352 0.54 11.10 41.80
N HIS A 353 -0.13 11.41 42.90
CA HIS A 353 0.54 11.91 44.13
C HIS A 353 -0.33 11.72 45.37
N ASP A 354 0.29 11.76 46.53
CA ASP A 354 -0.41 11.80 47.81
C ASP A 354 -1.14 13.13 48.02
N ALA A 355 -2.32 13.08 48.61
CA ALA A 355 -3.12 14.25 48.93
C ALA A 355 -3.49 14.26 50.41
N SER A 356 -2.55 14.65 51.27
CA SER A 356 -2.69 14.67 52.75
C SER A 356 -3.77 15.62 53.26
N TRP A 357 -4.23 16.56 52.41
CA TRP A 357 -5.30 17.49 52.69
C TRP A 357 -6.71 16.89 52.48
N ARG A 358 -6.79 15.64 52.00
CA ARG A 358 -8.07 14.93 51.81
C ARG A 358 -8.21 13.82 52.85
N SER A 359 -9.37 13.73 53.44
CA SER A 359 -9.74 12.64 54.35
C SER A 359 -10.59 11.56 53.68
N ARG A 360 -11.13 11.82 52.45
CA ARG A 360 -12.00 10.91 51.69
C ARG A 360 -11.55 10.84 50.26
N PHE A 361 -11.69 9.65 49.65
CA PHE A 361 -11.34 9.36 48.25
C PHE A 361 -12.45 8.49 47.67
N GLY A 362 -12.57 8.52 46.34
CA GLY A 362 -13.59 7.77 45.56
C GLY A 362 -14.93 8.49 45.48
N GLY A 363 -15.88 7.84 44.83
CA GLY A 363 -17.24 8.34 44.61
C GLY A 363 -17.30 9.63 43.80
N ASP A 364 -18.30 10.47 44.08
CA ASP A 364 -18.59 11.67 43.29
C ASP A 364 -17.78 12.92 43.75
N ILE A 365 -16.75 12.75 44.55
CA ILE A 365 -15.94 13.89 45.04
C ILE A 365 -15.38 14.72 43.88
N TYR A 366 -14.92 14.07 42.85
CA TYR A 366 -14.30 14.73 41.67
C TYR A 366 -15.25 15.67 40.91
N VAL A 367 -16.56 15.51 41.07
CA VAL A 367 -17.55 16.31 40.34
C VAL A 367 -17.49 17.78 40.76
N ASN A 368 -17.38 18.05 42.08
CA ASN A 368 -17.40 19.40 42.64
C ASN A 368 -16.14 19.77 43.44
N ASN A 369 -15.31 18.79 43.85
CA ASN A 369 -14.10 18.97 44.62
C ASN A 369 -12.96 18.07 44.08
N GLY A 370 -12.83 18.00 42.75
CA GLY A 370 -11.73 17.30 42.09
C GLY A 370 -10.40 18.03 42.19
N SER A 371 -9.37 17.43 41.63
CA SER A 371 -8.06 18.04 41.43
C SER A 371 -8.02 18.97 40.22
N HIS A 372 -6.87 19.55 39.92
CA HIS A 372 -6.60 20.28 38.67
C HIS A 372 -6.13 19.36 37.52
N GLY A 373 -6.50 18.07 37.57
CA GLY A 373 -6.15 17.05 36.56
C GLY A 373 -5.33 15.89 37.10
N CYS A 374 -4.65 16.05 38.22
CA CYS A 374 -3.85 15.01 38.88
C CYS A 374 -4.69 13.93 39.56
N ILE A 375 -4.06 12.81 39.83
CA ILE A 375 -4.67 11.65 40.49
C ILE A 375 -4.29 11.70 41.96
N ASN A 376 -5.21 12.11 42.82
CA ASN A 376 -5.00 12.23 44.27
C ASN A 376 -5.18 10.88 44.96
N LEU A 377 -4.19 10.41 45.66
CA LEU A 377 -4.17 9.14 46.41
C LEU A 377 -4.08 9.36 47.91
N PRO A 378 -4.62 8.44 48.73
CA PRO A 378 -4.27 8.36 50.14
C PRO A 378 -2.75 8.24 50.29
N ARG A 379 -2.17 8.90 51.32
CA ARG A 379 -0.71 8.98 51.48
C ARG A 379 -0.01 7.61 51.59
N ASN A 380 -0.60 6.69 52.34
CA ASN A 380 -0.07 5.33 52.48
C ASN A 380 -0.12 4.58 51.12
N LYS A 381 -1.21 4.74 50.38
CA LYS A 381 -1.39 4.12 49.06
C LYS A 381 -0.43 4.71 48.00
N ALA A 382 -0.20 6.02 48.03
CA ALA A 382 0.81 6.65 47.20
C ALA A 382 2.23 6.14 47.50
N ALA A 383 2.57 5.95 48.79
CA ALA A 383 3.84 5.37 49.20
C ALA A 383 4.03 3.94 48.70
N GLU A 384 2.99 3.09 48.86
CA GLU A 384 3.01 1.70 48.39
C GLU A 384 3.21 1.63 46.84
N LEU A 385 2.42 2.40 46.09
CA LEU A 385 2.54 2.45 44.62
C LEU A 385 3.91 2.97 44.21
N TYR A 386 4.39 4.04 44.84
CA TYR A 386 5.71 4.60 44.55
C TYR A 386 6.83 3.57 44.73
N GLY A 387 6.72 2.69 45.72
CA GLY A 387 7.68 1.59 45.93
C GLY A 387 7.68 0.54 44.82
N ARG A 388 6.54 0.32 44.16
CA ARG A 388 6.33 -0.76 43.16
C ARG A 388 6.52 -0.30 41.71
N ILE A 389 5.81 0.76 41.32
CA ILE A 389 5.74 1.18 39.91
C ILE A 389 7.09 1.65 39.39
N GLN A 390 7.44 1.29 38.17
CA GLN A 390 8.70 1.65 37.53
C GLN A 390 8.51 2.70 36.44
N ARG A 391 9.53 3.50 36.17
CA ARG A 391 9.57 4.41 35.03
C ARG A 391 9.33 3.62 33.72
N GLY A 392 8.52 4.16 32.85
CA GLY A 392 8.11 3.49 31.60
C GLY A 392 6.90 2.57 31.76
N CYS A 393 6.38 2.37 33.00
CA CYS A 393 5.14 1.61 33.19
C CYS A 393 3.98 2.28 32.42
N PRO A 394 3.22 1.51 31.60
CA PRO A 394 2.03 2.01 30.93
C PRO A 394 0.96 2.46 31.95
N ILE A 395 0.31 3.58 31.65
CA ILE A 395 -0.78 4.14 32.44
C ILE A 395 -1.98 4.36 31.52
N VAL A 396 -3.03 3.61 31.75
CA VAL A 396 -4.27 3.65 30.99
C VAL A 396 -5.31 4.44 31.78
N VAL A 397 -5.80 5.54 31.21
CA VAL A 397 -6.81 6.39 31.82
C VAL A 397 -8.09 6.31 30.97
N HIS A 398 -9.19 5.86 31.56
CA HIS A 398 -10.45 5.69 30.83
C HIS A 398 -11.65 6.15 31.67
N PRO A 399 -12.81 6.45 31.01
CA PRO A 399 -14.09 6.78 31.66
C PRO A 399 -14.70 5.64 32.44
#